data_72cb1fb0b4d6fa541a394c27ef025297
#
_entry.id   72cb1fb0b4d6fa541a394c27ef025297
#
_cell.length_a   1.000
_cell.length_b   1.000
_cell.length_c   1.000
_cell.angle_alpha   90.00
_cell.angle_beta   90.00
_cell.angle_gamma   90.00
#
_symmetry.space_group_name_H-M   'P 1'
#
loop_
_entity.id
_entity.type
_entity.pdbx_description
1 polymer ?
#
loop_
_entity_poly.entity_id
_entity_poly.type
_entity_poly.pdbx_seq_one_letter_code
_entity_poly.pdbx_strand_id
1 'polypeptide(L)'
;AYGPSVPVINASLRGADLVLIGNTGNSLVFSIMSRPEIKHPANLKGKKVGVTRLGGSTDWALDAALKQWGLERREITVIQTGGMPEGLAGLMSGVFDAVVLSPPSNFRAAKAGMHELVDVGQLKIVFPNTPLSTTQSFIKANRDTALRFMRGFSQGLNRLRHDKEFSMKVLSKYTKVTDTETLAQLHHTYGVRYSGDRIPYVRTEGVAEILKRTPGKEAREAKAGDFVDHSLLKDLEQSGWFKKLGD
;
A
#
# COMPACT_ATOMS: atom_id res chain seq x y z
N ALA A 1 6.60 7.43 11.56
CA ALA A 1 5.68 7.83 10.48
C ALA A 1 4.93 6.62 9.94
N TYR A 2 3.77 6.84 9.33
CA TYR A 2 3.00 5.86 8.59
C TYR A 2 2.86 6.36 7.14
N GLY A 3 3.36 5.61 6.17
CA GLY A 3 3.41 6.11 4.80
C GLY A 3 4.02 5.10 3.81
N PRO A 4 4.17 5.48 2.54
CA PRO A 4 4.65 4.57 1.50
C PRO A 4 6.11 4.14 1.73
N SER A 5 6.40 2.86 1.46
CA SER A 5 7.73 2.26 1.67
C SER A 5 8.82 2.82 0.75
N VAL A 6 8.50 3.03 -0.54
CA VAL A 6 9.50 3.41 -1.54
C VAL A 6 10.27 4.69 -1.19
N PRO A 7 9.62 5.81 -0.80
CA PRO A 7 10.34 7.00 -0.36
C PRO A 7 11.23 6.78 0.86
N VAL A 8 10.80 5.94 1.82
CA VAL A 8 11.58 5.62 3.02
C VAL A 8 12.83 4.86 2.64
N ILE A 9 12.69 3.80 1.83
CA ILE A 9 13.82 2.99 1.34
C ILE A 9 14.80 3.86 0.54
N ASN A 10 14.29 4.72 -0.36
CA ASN A 10 15.13 5.62 -1.15
C ASN A 10 15.86 6.67 -0.29
N ALA A 11 15.28 7.12 0.81
CA ALA A 11 15.94 8.02 1.74
C ALA A 11 17.06 7.27 2.51
N SER A 12 16.78 6.04 2.97
CA SER A 12 17.77 5.22 3.67
C SER A 12 18.95 4.85 2.77
N LEU A 13 18.71 4.55 1.48
CA LEU A 13 19.79 4.34 0.49
C LEU A 13 20.72 5.56 0.35
N ARG A 14 20.21 6.76 0.65
CA ARG A 14 20.99 8.01 0.65
C ARG A 14 21.55 8.38 2.04
N GLY A 15 21.56 7.44 2.98
CA GLY A 15 22.15 7.60 4.30
C GLY A 15 21.20 8.12 5.38
N ALA A 16 19.89 8.23 5.12
CA ALA A 16 18.94 8.56 6.18
C ALA A 16 18.83 7.41 7.20
N ASP A 17 18.78 7.74 8.48
CA ASP A 17 18.63 6.80 9.59
C ASP A 17 17.17 6.31 9.72
N LEU A 18 16.59 5.76 8.64
CA LEU A 18 15.21 5.31 8.59
C LEU A 18 15.11 3.80 8.45
N VAL A 19 14.20 3.19 9.22
CA VAL A 19 13.86 1.76 9.13
C VAL A 19 12.35 1.55 9.19
N LEU A 20 11.89 0.47 8.56
CA LEU A 20 10.52 -0.01 8.61
C LEU A 20 10.36 -0.92 9.83
N ILE A 21 9.37 -0.64 10.68
CA ILE A 21 9.19 -1.32 11.98
C ILE A 21 7.92 -2.15 12.08
N GLY A 22 7.03 -2.05 11.11
CA GLY A 22 5.77 -2.79 11.06
C GLY A 22 4.98 -2.45 9.80
N ASN A 23 3.97 -3.25 9.47
CA ASN A 23 3.17 -3.04 8.27
C ASN A 23 1.72 -3.47 8.49
N THR A 24 0.77 -2.77 7.88
CA THR A 24 -0.65 -3.16 7.93
C THR A 24 -0.96 -4.36 7.04
N GLY A 25 -0.24 -4.51 5.94
CA GLY A 25 -0.37 -5.61 5.00
C GLY A 25 0.73 -5.58 3.95
N ASN A 26 1.16 -6.75 3.53
CA ASN A 26 2.25 -6.92 2.58
C ASN A 26 1.74 -7.14 1.14
N SER A 27 0.75 -6.34 0.72
CA SER A 27 0.10 -6.43 -0.60
C SER A 27 -0.18 -5.05 -1.17
N LEU A 28 -0.22 -4.95 -2.48
CA LEU A 28 -0.67 -3.75 -3.19
C LEU A 28 -2.20 -3.71 -3.20
N VAL A 29 -2.80 -2.72 -2.55
CA VAL A 29 -4.26 -2.55 -2.45
C VAL A 29 -4.70 -1.50 -3.47
N PHE A 30 -4.50 -1.79 -4.75
CA PHE A 30 -4.84 -0.90 -5.86
C PHE A 30 -5.64 -1.64 -6.92
N SER A 31 -6.51 -0.90 -7.63
CA SER A 31 -7.15 -1.31 -8.86
C SER A 31 -6.70 -0.41 -10.00
N ILE A 32 -6.51 -0.97 -11.19
CA ILE A 32 -6.39 -0.17 -12.41
C ILE A 32 -7.80 -0.01 -12.98
N MET A 33 -8.33 1.19 -12.85
CA MET A 33 -9.65 1.56 -13.35
C MET A 33 -9.50 2.24 -14.69
N SER A 34 -10.33 1.88 -15.66
CA SER A 34 -10.34 2.46 -17.02
C SER A 34 -11.69 3.01 -17.38
N ARG A 35 -11.75 3.79 -18.44
CA ARG A 35 -12.98 4.22 -19.09
C ARG A 35 -13.75 2.99 -19.60
N PRO A 36 -15.09 3.05 -19.70
CA PRO A 36 -15.95 1.88 -19.99
C PRO A 36 -15.63 1.17 -21.30
N GLU A 37 -15.12 1.90 -22.31
CA GLU A 37 -14.74 1.37 -23.61
C GLU A 37 -13.43 0.58 -23.60
N ILE A 38 -12.59 0.74 -22.56
CA ILE A 38 -11.31 0.04 -22.41
C ILE A 38 -11.52 -1.16 -21.50
N LYS A 39 -11.82 -2.31 -22.08
CA LYS A 39 -12.16 -3.55 -21.35
C LYS A 39 -11.02 -4.54 -21.26
N HIS A 40 -9.97 -4.34 -22.04
CA HIS A 40 -8.82 -5.26 -22.08
C HIS A 40 -7.51 -4.49 -21.93
N PRO A 41 -6.51 -5.05 -21.24
CA PRO A 41 -5.20 -4.41 -21.06
C PRO A 41 -4.54 -3.97 -22.38
N ALA A 42 -4.67 -4.76 -23.44
CA ALA A 42 -4.12 -4.44 -24.75
C ALA A 42 -4.66 -3.11 -25.34
N ASN A 43 -5.86 -2.70 -24.93
CA ASN A 43 -6.46 -1.42 -25.35
C ASN A 43 -5.81 -0.20 -24.68
N LEU A 44 -4.88 -0.40 -23.73
CA LEU A 44 -4.10 0.68 -23.12
C LEU A 44 -2.97 1.22 -24.02
N LYS A 45 -2.62 0.52 -25.11
CA LYS A 45 -1.59 1.00 -26.04
C LYS A 45 -1.95 2.38 -26.60
N GLY A 46 -1.00 3.31 -26.49
CA GLY A 46 -1.17 4.72 -26.89
C GLY A 46 -2.05 5.54 -25.93
N LYS A 47 -2.50 4.99 -24.80
CA LYS A 47 -3.40 5.63 -23.86
C LYS A 47 -2.68 6.34 -22.71
N LYS A 48 -3.39 7.28 -22.05
CA LYS A 48 -2.92 8.03 -20.88
C LYS A 48 -3.32 7.32 -19.62
N VAL A 49 -2.33 6.88 -18.83
CA VAL A 49 -2.55 6.18 -17.55
C VAL A 49 -2.07 7.03 -16.38
N GLY A 50 -2.98 7.32 -15.47
CA GLY A 50 -2.70 8.14 -14.29
C GLY A 50 -2.12 7.33 -13.13
N VAL A 51 -1.07 7.86 -12.48
CA VAL A 51 -0.52 7.38 -11.21
C VAL A 51 -0.38 8.55 -10.26
N THR A 52 -0.46 8.37 -8.94
CA THR A 52 -0.39 9.51 -8.01
C THR A 52 0.97 10.21 -8.06
N ARG A 53 2.04 9.43 -8.17
CA ARG A 53 3.43 9.93 -8.27
C ARG A 53 4.28 8.92 -9.01
N LEU A 54 5.13 9.38 -9.93
CA LEU A 54 6.16 8.56 -10.57
C LEU A 54 7.17 8.05 -9.52
N GLY A 55 7.54 6.78 -9.60
CA GLY A 55 8.37 6.09 -8.61
C GLY A 55 7.67 5.80 -7.28
N GLY A 56 6.36 6.07 -7.14
CA GLY A 56 5.56 5.75 -5.96
C GLY A 56 4.87 4.38 -6.06
N SER A 57 4.09 4.03 -5.02
CA SER A 57 3.42 2.72 -4.94
C SER A 57 2.40 2.47 -6.07
N THR A 58 1.72 3.52 -6.56
CA THR A 58 0.78 3.41 -7.69
C THR A 58 1.48 3.19 -9.01
N ASP A 59 2.63 3.82 -9.20
CA ASP A 59 3.47 3.63 -10.37
C ASP A 59 4.06 2.21 -10.39
N TRP A 60 4.48 1.76 -9.22
CA TRP A 60 4.97 0.41 -9.02
C TRP A 60 3.86 -0.65 -9.29
N ALA A 61 2.63 -0.37 -8.86
CA ALA A 61 1.48 -1.22 -9.13
C ALA A 61 1.15 -1.30 -10.62
N LEU A 62 1.25 -0.16 -11.33
CA LEU A 62 1.09 -0.11 -12.79
C LEU A 62 2.14 -0.97 -13.49
N ASP A 63 3.42 -0.81 -13.15
CA ASP A 63 4.50 -1.60 -13.76
C ASP A 63 4.32 -3.10 -13.52
N ALA A 64 3.83 -3.49 -12.34
CA ALA A 64 3.55 -4.88 -12.02
C ALA A 64 2.44 -5.46 -12.90
N ALA A 65 1.37 -4.70 -13.13
CA ALA A 65 0.28 -5.09 -14.01
C ALA A 65 0.72 -5.15 -15.49
N LEU A 66 1.46 -4.13 -15.96
CA LEU A 66 2.00 -4.13 -17.32
C LEU A 66 2.86 -5.35 -17.60
N LYS A 67 3.75 -5.71 -16.66
CA LYS A 67 4.58 -6.90 -16.77
C LYS A 67 3.75 -8.17 -16.91
N GLN A 68 2.68 -8.30 -16.12
CA GLN A 68 1.79 -9.48 -16.21
C GLN A 68 1.04 -9.53 -17.54
N TRP A 69 0.69 -8.38 -18.09
CA TRP A 69 -0.03 -8.29 -19.36
C TRP A 69 0.88 -8.38 -20.60
N GLY A 70 2.22 -8.43 -20.40
CA GLY A 70 3.17 -8.40 -21.51
C GLY A 70 3.19 -7.07 -22.25
N LEU A 71 2.78 -5.98 -21.59
CA LEU A 71 2.82 -4.61 -22.12
C LEU A 71 4.08 -3.90 -21.65
N GLU A 72 4.71 -3.16 -22.56
CA GLU A 72 5.86 -2.34 -22.20
C GLU A 72 5.41 -0.93 -21.79
N ARG A 73 6.09 -0.35 -20.81
CA ARG A 73 5.78 0.99 -20.31
C ARG A 73 5.81 2.07 -21.42
N ARG A 74 6.68 1.91 -22.44
CA ARG A 74 6.76 2.83 -23.60
C ARG A 74 5.52 2.78 -24.51
N GLU A 75 4.66 1.77 -24.38
CA GLU A 75 3.42 1.65 -25.17
C GLU A 75 2.28 2.49 -24.60
N ILE A 76 2.46 3.10 -23.41
CA ILE A 76 1.48 3.96 -22.75
C ILE A 76 2.11 5.30 -22.36
N THR A 77 1.27 6.32 -22.10
CA THR A 77 1.72 7.59 -21.54
C THR A 77 1.37 7.65 -20.06
N VAL A 78 2.36 7.57 -19.17
CA VAL A 78 2.13 7.64 -17.73
C VAL A 78 2.19 9.09 -17.25
N ILE A 79 1.15 9.52 -16.52
CA ILE A 79 0.98 10.91 -16.06
C ILE A 79 0.77 10.94 -14.55
N GLN A 80 1.42 11.88 -13.86
CA GLN A 80 1.17 12.11 -12.43
C GLN A 80 -0.16 12.83 -12.22
N THR A 81 -1.01 12.27 -11.35
CA THR A 81 -2.30 12.87 -10.99
C THR A 81 -2.20 13.77 -9.75
N GLY A 82 -1.17 13.61 -8.92
CA GLY A 82 -1.00 14.31 -7.64
C GLY A 82 -1.68 13.61 -6.47
N GLY A 83 -2.85 13.00 -6.67
CA GLY A 83 -3.61 12.31 -5.62
C GLY A 83 -4.68 11.37 -6.17
N MET A 84 -5.31 10.60 -5.26
CA MET A 84 -6.42 9.70 -5.61
C MET A 84 -7.69 10.46 -6.06
N PRO A 85 -8.12 11.56 -5.41
CA PRO A 85 -9.27 12.34 -5.85
C PRO A 85 -9.07 12.95 -7.23
N GLU A 86 -7.89 13.52 -7.50
CA GLU A 86 -7.52 14.12 -8.79
C GLU A 86 -7.47 13.06 -9.90
N GLY A 87 -6.92 11.89 -9.59
CA GLY A 87 -6.92 10.75 -10.49
C GLY A 87 -8.32 10.29 -10.86
N LEU A 88 -9.21 10.13 -9.88
CA LEU A 88 -10.60 9.76 -10.10
C LEU A 88 -11.33 10.83 -10.94
N ALA A 89 -11.18 12.11 -10.60
CA ALA A 89 -11.80 13.20 -11.35
C ALA A 89 -11.31 13.24 -12.80
N GLY A 90 -10.01 13.06 -13.03
CA GLY A 90 -9.41 13.01 -14.37
C GLY A 90 -9.88 11.79 -15.19
N LEU A 91 -10.10 10.63 -14.55
CA LEU A 91 -10.68 9.46 -15.22
C LEU A 91 -12.14 9.74 -15.63
N MET A 92 -12.94 10.28 -14.73
CA MET A 92 -14.35 10.58 -14.99
C MET A 92 -14.54 11.66 -16.06
N SER A 93 -13.63 12.65 -16.12
CA SER A 93 -13.68 13.72 -17.14
C SER A 93 -13.00 13.36 -18.47
N GLY A 94 -12.35 12.18 -18.56
CA GLY A 94 -11.67 11.71 -19.77
C GLY A 94 -10.29 12.32 -20.01
N VAL A 95 -9.70 12.98 -19.00
CA VAL A 95 -8.29 13.44 -19.05
C VAL A 95 -7.36 12.24 -19.07
N PHE A 96 -7.70 11.19 -18.32
CA PHE A 96 -7.01 9.90 -18.31
C PHE A 96 -7.91 8.81 -18.90
N ASP A 97 -7.30 7.89 -19.63
CA ASP A 97 -7.95 6.70 -20.16
C ASP A 97 -8.06 5.58 -19.10
N ALA A 98 -7.07 5.51 -18.21
CA ALA A 98 -7.06 4.65 -17.04
C ALA A 98 -6.29 5.31 -15.88
N VAL A 99 -6.55 4.88 -14.64
CA VAL A 99 -5.89 5.40 -13.43
C VAL A 99 -5.70 4.29 -12.41
N VAL A 100 -4.59 4.30 -11.69
CA VAL A 100 -4.37 3.42 -10.53
C VAL A 100 -4.99 4.06 -9.30
N LEU A 101 -6.03 3.42 -8.76
CA LEU A 101 -6.79 3.91 -7.61
C LEU A 101 -6.78 2.90 -6.46
N SER A 102 -6.87 3.40 -5.24
CA SER A 102 -7.15 2.60 -4.04
C SER A 102 -8.57 2.85 -3.53
N PRO A 103 -9.12 1.97 -2.66
CA PRO A 103 -10.36 2.26 -1.96
C PRO A 103 -10.27 3.54 -1.10
N PRO A 104 -11.33 4.37 -1.07
CA PRO A 104 -12.63 4.19 -1.69
C PRO A 104 -12.74 4.72 -3.13
N SER A 105 -11.67 5.28 -3.72
CA SER A 105 -11.74 5.94 -5.04
C SER A 105 -12.06 4.95 -6.17
N ASN A 106 -11.51 3.74 -6.15
CA ASN A 106 -11.86 2.69 -7.12
C ASN A 106 -13.33 2.26 -7.00
N PHE A 107 -13.91 2.18 -5.79
CA PHE A 107 -15.33 1.87 -5.61
C PHE A 107 -16.22 2.98 -6.21
N ARG A 108 -15.82 4.25 -6.02
CA ARG A 108 -16.53 5.39 -6.64
C ARG A 108 -16.43 5.36 -8.16
N ALA A 109 -15.25 5.00 -8.69
CA ALA A 109 -15.06 4.81 -10.12
C ALA A 109 -15.99 3.71 -10.67
N ALA A 110 -16.05 2.55 -10.01
CA ALA A 110 -16.92 1.44 -10.39
C ALA A 110 -18.41 1.83 -10.34
N LYS A 111 -18.86 2.51 -9.27
CA LYS A 111 -20.23 3.05 -9.17
C LYS A 111 -20.55 4.07 -10.27
N ALA A 112 -19.55 4.79 -10.78
CA ALA A 112 -19.70 5.72 -11.91
C ALA A 112 -19.59 5.04 -13.29
N GLY A 113 -19.56 3.70 -13.35
CA GLY A 113 -19.54 2.94 -14.61
C GLY A 113 -18.15 2.76 -15.21
N MET A 114 -17.08 3.12 -14.50
CA MET A 114 -15.71 2.84 -14.94
C MET A 114 -15.42 1.35 -14.81
N HIS A 115 -14.57 0.83 -15.70
CA HIS A 115 -14.23 -0.59 -15.75
C HIS A 115 -12.98 -0.89 -14.90
N GLU A 116 -13.02 -1.96 -14.10
CA GLU A 116 -11.83 -2.46 -13.40
C GLU A 116 -11.07 -3.44 -14.30
N LEU A 117 -9.91 -3.00 -14.83
CA LEU A 117 -9.06 -3.87 -15.64
C LEU A 117 -8.38 -4.95 -14.80
N VAL A 118 -7.98 -4.62 -13.59
CA VAL A 118 -7.38 -5.55 -12.62
C VAL A 118 -7.44 -5.00 -11.20
N ASP A 119 -7.70 -5.87 -10.25
CA ASP A 119 -7.31 -5.70 -8.86
C ASP A 119 -5.86 -6.17 -8.68
N VAL A 120 -4.93 -5.23 -8.54
CA VAL A 120 -3.49 -5.50 -8.44
C VAL A 120 -3.16 -6.37 -7.21
N GLY A 121 -3.97 -6.30 -6.17
CA GLY A 121 -3.80 -7.15 -4.99
C GLY A 121 -3.96 -8.64 -5.28
N GLN A 122 -4.68 -9.02 -6.34
CA GLN A 122 -4.82 -10.42 -6.77
C GLN A 122 -3.56 -10.96 -7.44
N LEU A 123 -2.62 -10.12 -7.85
CA LEU A 123 -1.37 -10.52 -8.47
C LEU A 123 -0.40 -11.19 -7.46
N LYS A 124 -0.78 -11.27 -6.18
CA LYS A 124 -0.03 -11.89 -5.08
C LYS A 124 1.41 -11.38 -4.94
N ILE A 125 1.63 -10.11 -5.27
CA ILE A 125 2.93 -9.45 -5.16
C ILE A 125 3.14 -9.08 -3.71
N VAL A 126 4.23 -9.56 -3.11
CA VAL A 126 4.66 -9.13 -1.78
C VAL A 126 5.21 -7.71 -1.88
N PHE A 127 4.56 -6.77 -1.20
CA PHE A 127 4.93 -5.37 -1.23
C PHE A 127 4.54 -4.67 0.09
N PRO A 128 5.48 -4.05 0.81
CA PRO A 128 5.17 -3.30 2.02
C PRO A 128 4.56 -1.94 1.62
N ASN A 129 3.27 -1.93 1.35
CA ASN A 129 2.60 -0.77 0.74
C ASN A 129 2.62 0.47 1.64
N THR A 130 2.19 0.31 2.89
CA THR A 130 2.08 1.42 3.85
C THR A 130 2.63 1.00 5.21
N PRO A 131 3.95 0.84 5.35
CA PRO A 131 4.57 0.45 6.60
C PRO A 131 4.65 1.61 7.59
N LEU A 132 4.87 1.25 8.85
CA LEU A 132 5.39 2.15 9.88
C LEU A 132 6.89 2.30 9.70
N SER A 133 7.38 3.52 9.80
CA SER A 133 8.82 3.84 9.77
C SER A 133 9.20 4.79 10.91
N THR A 134 10.42 4.64 11.38
CA THR A 134 11.06 5.55 12.34
C THR A 134 12.57 5.54 12.11
N THR A 135 13.34 6.24 12.96
CA THR A 135 14.80 6.19 12.90
C THR A 135 15.33 5.12 13.86
N GLN A 136 16.47 4.51 13.53
CA GLN A 136 17.15 3.58 14.43
C GLN A 136 17.59 4.28 15.72
N SER A 137 18.04 5.54 15.61
CA SER A 137 18.40 6.36 16.77
C SER A 137 17.20 6.58 17.69
N PHE A 138 16.00 6.82 17.17
CA PHE A 138 14.79 6.95 17.99
C PHE A 138 14.47 5.64 18.73
N ILE A 139 14.56 4.49 18.08
CA ILE A 139 14.32 3.20 18.73
C ILE A 139 15.32 2.98 19.89
N LYS A 140 16.59 3.31 19.68
CA LYS A 140 17.63 3.17 20.72
C LYS A 140 17.37 4.08 21.92
N ALA A 141 17.04 5.36 21.66
CA ALA A 141 16.84 6.35 22.71
C ALA A 141 15.48 6.23 23.42
N ASN A 142 14.44 5.72 22.75
CA ASN A 142 13.05 5.75 23.20
C ASN A 142 12.33 4.39 23.07
N ARG A 143 13.05 3.31 23.39
CA ARG A 143 12.55 1.93 23.14
C ARG A 143 11.19 1.66 23.79
N ASP A 144 10.99 2.08 25.04
CA ASP A 144 9.71 1.89 25.74
C ASP A 144 8.56 2.63 25.05
N THR A 145 8.79 3.86 24.58
CA THR A 145 7.79 4.62 23.81
C THR A 145 7.46 3.93 22.49
N ALA A 146 8.47 3.43 21.79
CA ALA A 146 8.29 2.67 20.56
C ALA A 146 7.51 1.38 20.79
N LEU A 147 7.80 0.64 21.87
CA LEU A 147 7.05 -0.58 22.24
C LEU A 147 5.59 -0.28 22.59
N ARG A 148 5.32 0.78 23.35
CA ARG A 148 3.93 1.20 23.64
C ARG A 148 3.17 1.55 22.37
N PHE A 149 3.82 2.27 21.45
CA PHE A 149 3.23 2.58 20.15
C PHE A 149 2.92 1.31 19.36
N MET A 150 3.86 0.35 19.28
CA MET A 150 3.66 -0.90 18.56
C MET A 150 2.57 -1.78 19.17
N ARG A 151 2.40 -1.74 20.51
CA ARG A 151 1.25 -2.38 21.17
C ARG A 151 -0.07 -1.80 20.71
N GLY A 152 -0.22 -0.47 20.75
CA GLY A 152 -1.43 0.21 20.31
C GLY A 152 -1.71 -0.02 18.82
N PHE A 153 -0.68 0.00 17.97
CA PHE A 153 -0.80 -0.30 16.55
C PHE A 153 -1.30 -1.72 16.30
N SER A 154 -0.69 -2.71 16.94
CA SER A 154 -1.09 -4.12 16.82
C SER A 154 -2.51 -4.37 17.33
N GLN A 155 -2.89 -3.71 18.43
CA GLN A 155 -4.25 -3.76 18.96
C GLN A 155 -5.27 -3.14 18.00
N GLY A 156 -4.91 -2.02 17.36
CA GLY A 156 -5.75 -1.39 16.33
C GLY A 156 -5.95 -2.28 15.12
N LEU A 157 -4.90 -2.96 14.65
CA LEU A 157 -5.01 -3.93 13.57
C LEU A 157 -5.87 -5.15 13.94
N ASN A 158 -5.70 -5.67 15.15
CA ASN A 158 -6.55 -6.75 15.65
C ASN A 158 -8.01 -6.30 15.64
N ARG A 159 -8.30 -5.12 16.19
CA ARG A 159 -9.65 -4.59 16.22
C ARG A 159 -10.24 -4.33 14.83
N LEU A 160 -9.43 -3.87 13.88
CA LEU A 160 -9.85 -3.71 12.48
C LEU A 160 -10.33 -5.04 11.88
N ARG A 161 -9.73 -6.17 12.25
CA ARG A 161 -10.07 -7.50 11.75
C ARG A 161 -11.33 -8.06 12.36
N HIS A 162 -11.48 -7.89 13.68
CA HIS A 162 -12.46 -8.65 14.48
C HIS A 162 -13.67 -7.83 14.95
N ASP A 163 -13.59 -6.48 14.94
CA ASP A 163 -14.68 -5.58 15.35
C ASP A 163 -15.15 -4.73 14.15
N LYS A 164 -15.98 -5.35 13.31
CA LYS A 164 -16.50 -4.71 12.08
C LYS A 164 -17.25 -3.41 12.39
N GLU A 165 -18.11 -3.41 13.40
CA GLU A 165 -18.95 -2.25 13.72
C GLU A 165 -18.10 -1.05 14.16
N PHE A 166 -17.17 -1.25 15.08
CA PHE A 166 -16.24 -0.22 15.49
C PHE A 166 -15.36 0.25 14.33
N SER A 167 -14.85 -0.67 13.53
CA SER A 167 -14.00 -0.38 12.38
C SER A 167 -14.72 0.48 11.36
N MET A 168 -15.99 0.19 11.06
CA MET A 168 -16.79 1.01 10.16
C MET A 168 -17.02 2.42 10.71
N LYS A 169 -17.25 2.59 12.02
CA LYS A 169 -17.34 3.92 12.68
C LYS A 169 -16.04 4.70 12.51
N VAL A 170 -14.88 4.05 12.74
CA VAL A 170 -13.56 4.67 12.57
C VAL A 170 -13.30 5.02 11.10
N LEU A 171 -13.56 4.11 10.18
CA LEU A 171 -13.43 4.34 8.74
C LEU A 171 -14.29 5.53 8.30
N SER A 172 -15.56 5.59 8.70
CA SER A 172 -16.44 6.73 8.39
C SER A 172 -15.88 8.06 8.89
N LYS A 173 -15.41 8.09 10.14
CA LYS A 173 -14.83 9.30 10.74
C LYS A 173 -13.65 9.86 9.94
N TYR A 174 -12.74 9.00 9.49
CA TYR A 174 -11.50 9.44 8.86
C TYR A 174 -11.58 9.53 7.33
N THR A 175 -12.37 8.68 6.67
CA THR A 175 -12.53 8.72 5.20
C THR A 175 -13.65 9.66 4.75
N LYS A 176 -14.50 10.12 5.69
CA LYS A 176 -15.72 10.90 5.44
C LYS A 176 -16.73 10.16 4.56
N VAL A 177 -16.61 8.85 4.42
CA VAL A 177 -17.61 7.98 3.80
C VAL A 177 -18.74 7.75 4.79
N THR A 178 -19.98 7.95 4.35
CA THR A 178 -21.19 7.73 5.16
C THR A 178 -22.02 6.56 4.67
N ASP A 179 -21.84 6.16 3.41
CA ASP A 179 -22.53 5.04 2.80
C ASP A 179 -22.10 3.71 3.44
N THR A 180 -23.05 3.02 4.05
CA THR A 180 -22.83 1.78 4.81
C THR A 180 -22.25 0.65 3.95
N GLU A 181 -22.68 0.55 2.68
CA GLU A 181 -22.18 -0.46 1.75
C GLU A 181 -20.70 -0.23 1.45
N THR A 182 -20.32 1.02 1.12
CA THR A 182 -18.92 1.40 0.89
C THR A 182 -18.07 1.19 2.15
N LEU A 183 -18.59 1.49 3.33
CA LEU A 183 -17.89 1.23 4.60
C LEU A 183 -17.67 -0.27 4.84
N ALA A 184 -18.66 -1.10 4.53
CA ALA A 184 -18.53 -2.55 4.63
C ALA A 184 -17.49 -3.09 3.62
N GLN A 185 -17.46 -2.56 2.41
CA GLN A 185 -16.44 -2.90 1.40
C GLN A 185 -15.04 -2.46 1.84
N LEU A 186 -14.89 -1.27 2.45
CA LEU A 186 -13.63 -0.80 3.02
C LEU A 186 -13.14 -1.72 4.14
N HIS A 187 -14.04 -2.07 5.08
CA HIS A 187 -13.70 -3.01 6.15
C HIS A 187 -13.29 -4.37 5.58
N HIS A 188 -14.06 -4.93 4.63
CA HIS A 188 -13.72 -6.20 3.99
C HIS A 188 -12.34 -6.12 3.31
N THR A 189 -12.04 -5.02 2.62
CA THR A 189 -10.77 -4.86 1.92
C THR A 189 -9.60 -4.80 2.90
N TYR A 190 -9.64 -3.90 3.88
CA TYR A 190 -8.50 -3.65 4.77
C TYR A 190 -8.47 -4.54 6.01
N GLY A 191 -9.61 -4.96 6.52
CA GLY A 191 -9.73 -5.77 7.72
C GLY A 191 -9.69 -7.27 7.45
N VAL A 192 -10.13 -7.72 6.27
CA VAL A 192 -10.23 -9.14 5.93
C VAL A 192 -9.26 -9.52 4.81
N ARG A 193 -9.45 -8.95 3.62
CA ARG A 193 -8.76 -9.39 2.41
C ARG A 193 -7.27 -9.07 2.38
N TYR A 194 -6.89 -7.88 2.86
CA TYR A 194 -5.51 -7.37 2.84
C TYR A 194 -4.96 -7.02 4.22
N SER A 195 -5.56 -7.56 5.27
CA SER A 195 -5.19 -7.25 6.67
C SER A 195 -3.80 -7.74 7.09
N GLY A 196 -3.12 -8.48 6.22
CA GLY A 196 -1.79 -8.99 6.50
C GLY A 196 -1.76 -10.12 7.54
N ASP A 197 -0.56 -10.39 8.03
CA ASP A 197 -0.32 -11.42 9.04
C ASP A 197 -0.75 -10.94 10.44
N ARG A 198 -0.99 -11.87 11.36
CA ARG A 198 -1.37 -11.58 12.75
C ARG A 198 -0.36 -10.65 13.43
N ILE A 199 0.93 -10.94 13.27
CA ILE A 199 2.02 -10.07 13.69
C ILE A 199 2.39 -9.19 12.49
N PRO A 200 2.36 -7.87 12.62
CA PRO A 200 2.48 -6.96 11.49
C PRO A 200 3.93 -6.79 11.00
N TYR A 201 4.62 -7.90 10.73
CA TYR A 201 5.97 -7.89 10.18
C TYR A 201 6.01 -7.29 8.77
N VAL A 202 7.08 -6.55 8.48
CA VAL A 202 7.43 -6.15 7.11
C VAL A 202 8.10 -7.34 6.43
N ARG A 203 7.56 -7.83 5.34
CA ARG A 203 8.20 -8.92 4.59
C ARG A 203 9.38 -8.37 3.79
N THR A 204 10.57 -8.85 4.10
CA THR A 204 11.83 -8.41 3.46
C THR A 204 11.88 -8.73 1.97
N GLU A 205 11.15 -9.75 1.51
CA GLU A 205 11.00 -10.07 0.09
C GLU A 205 10.42 -8.89 -0.70
N GLY A 206 9.44 -8.19 -0.12
CA GLY A 206 8.85 -7.00 -0.73
C GLY A 206 9.83 -5.83 -0.78
N VAL A 207 10.69 -5.68 0.22
CA VAL A 207 11.78 -4.69 0.21
C VAL A 207 12.80 -5.04 -0.88
N ALA A 208 13.16 -6.32 -1.02
CA ALA A 208 14.06 -6.78 -2.06
C ALA A 208 13.51 -6.48 -3.47
N GLU A 209 12.20 -6.65 -3.69
CA GLU A 209 11.58 -6.29 -4.97
C GLU A 209 11.64 -4.78 -5.26
N ILE A 210 11.53 -3.94 -4.23
CA ILE A 210 11.71 -2.48 -4.38
C ILE A 210 13.17 -2.18 -4.76
N LEU A 211 14.14 -2.75 -4.07
CA LEU A 211 15.58 -2.56 -4.35
C LEU A 211 15.95 -2.97 -5.78
N LYS A 212 15.45 -4.11 -6.27
CA LYS A 212 15.70 -4.57 -7.65
C LYS A 212 15.27 -3.57 -8.72
N ARG A 213 14.23 -2.76 -8.44
CA ARG A 213 13.72 -1.76 -9.38
C ARG A 213 14.27 -0.35 -9.12
N THR A 214 14.95 -0.14 -8.00
CA THR A 214 15.55 1.15 -7.67
C THR A 214 16.88 1.28 -8.42
N PRO A 215 17.05 2.32 -9.25
CA PRO A 215 18.31 2.53 -9.97
C PRO A 215 19.43 2.94 -9.00
N GLY A 216 20.66 2.60 -9.36
CA GLY A 216 21.85 2.99 -8.61
C GLY A 216 22.64 1.79 -8.08
N LYS A 217 23.91 2.03 -7.76
CA LYS A 217 24.82 1.02 -7.19
C LYS A 217 24.40 0.66 -5.77
N GLU A 218 24.01 1.65 -5.00
CA GLU A 218 23.60 1.52 -3.60
C GLU A 218 22.43 0.54 -3.46
N ALA A 219 21.44 0.62 -4.36
CA ALA A 219 20.29 -0.28 -4.33
C ALA A 219 20.66 -1.73 -4.71
N ARG A 220 21.62 -1.92 -5.63
CA ARG A 220 22.08 -3.25 -6.05
C ARG A 220 22.90 -3.97 -4.97
N GLU A 221 23.64 -3.21 -4.16
CA GLU A 221 24.53 -3.74 -3.10
C GLU A 221 23.81 -3.86 -1.76
N ALA A 222 22.68 -3.19 -1.57
CA ALA A 222 21.92 -3.17 -0.33
C ALA A 222 21.24 -4.52 -0.03
N LYS A 223 21.20 -4.88 1.25
CA LYS A 223 20.46 -6.05 1.73
C LYS A 223 19.08 -5.60 2.23
N ALA A 224 18.03 -6.27 1.82
CA ALA A 224 16.65 -5.92 2.21
C ALA A 224 16.44 -5.84 3.73
N GLY A 225 17.18 -6.66 4.49
CA GLY A 225 17.16 -6.65 5.95
C GLY A 225 17.64 -5.35 6.59
N ASP A 226 18.51 -4.58 5.90
CA ASP A 226 19.07 -3.34 6.46
C ASP A 226 18.01 -2.21 6.56
N PHE A 227 16.88 -2.35 5.87
CA PHE A 227 15.76 -1.40 5.85
C PHE A 227 14.66 -1.74 6.84
N VAL A 228 14.81 -2.83 7.62
CA VAL A 228 13.74 -3.33 8.48
C VAL A 228 14.28 -3.58 9.89
N ASP A 229 13.60 -3.07 10.90
CA ASP A 229 13.86 -3.41 12.29
C ASP A 229 12.65 -4.13 12.91
N HIS A 230 12.77 -5.41 13.09
CA HIS A 230 11.75 -6.26 13.72
C HIS A 230 11.90 -6.39 15.24
N SER A 231 12.90 -5.75 15.87
CA SER A 231 13.21 -5.96 17.28
C SER A 231 12.05 -5.66 18.22
N LEU A 232 11.27 -4.60 17.92
CA LEU A 232 10.11 -4.22 18.72
C LEU A 232 9.00 -5.28 18.65
N LEU A 233 8.73 -5.81 17.45
CA LEU A 233 7.71 -6.85 17.26
C LEU A 233 8.14 -8.18 17.88
N LYS A 234 9.44 -8.54 17.80
CA LYS A 234 9.99 -9.72 18.43
C LYS A 234 9.89 -9.65 19.96
N ASP A 235 10.18 -8.50 20.57
CA ASP A 235 9.99 -8.31 22.02
C ASP A 235 8.52 -8.50 22.42
N LEU A 236 7.58 -7.96 21.64
CA LEU A 236 6.15 -8.14 21.90
C LEU A 236 5.72 -9.59 21.73
N GLU A 237 6.23 -10.28 20.74
CA GLU A 237 5.97 -11.71 20.49
C GLU A 237 6.48 -12.56 21.65
N GLN A 238 7.73 -12.37 22.06
CA GLN A 238 8.38 -13.07 23.18
C GLN A 238 7.69 -12.81 24.51
N SER A 239 7.16 -11.59 24.72
CA SER A 239 6.38 -11.25 25.92
C SER A 239 4.98 -11.91 25.98
N GLY A 240 4.57 -12.63 24.93
CA GLY A 240 3.25 -13.22 24.80
C GLY A 240 2.15 -12.20 24.50
N TRP A 241 2.49 -10.96 24.11
CA TRP A 241 1.53 -9.90 23.82
C TRP A 241 0.49 -10.31 22.77
N PHE A 242 0.95 -10.88 21.64
CA PHE A 242 0.05 -11.29 20.56
C PHE A 242 -0.87 -12.44 20.95
N LYS A 243 -0.46 -13.32 21.87
CA LYS A 243 -1.34 -14.39 22.43
C LYS A 243 -2.50 -13.80 23.23
N LYS A 244 -2.26 -12.67 23.92
CA LYS A 244 -3.29 -11.98 24.75
C LYS A 244 -4.29 -11.17 23.90
N LEU A 245 -3.95 -10.81 22.67
CA LEU A 245 -4.86 -10.07 21.78
C LEU A 245 -6.00 -10.95 21.24
N GLY A 246 -5.92 -12.28 21.41
CA GLY A 246 -6.87 -13.22 20.83
C GLY A 246 -6.60 -13.48 19.33
N ASP A 247 -7.26 -14.49 18.82
CA ASP A 247 -7.23 -14.81 17.37
C ASP A 247 -8.21 -13.92 16.61
#